data_a62c2015612c5700400491ab0f84a351
#
_entry.id   a62c2015612c5700400491ab0f84a351
#
_cell.length_a   1.000
_cell.length_b   1.000
_cell.length_c   1.000
_cell.angle_alpha   90.00
_cell.angle_beta   90.00
_cell.angle_gamma   90.00
#
_symmetry.space_group_name_H-M   'P 1'
#
loop_
_entity.id
_entity.type
_entity.pdbx_description
1 polymer ?
#
loop_
_entity_poly.entity_id
_entity_poly.type
_entity_poly.pdbx_seq_one_letter_code
_entity_poly.pdbx_strand_id
1 'polypeptide(L)'
;MAFEKLAAQDKAVLEGILAEKKRQNSNIELIASENFVTEAVMEAQGSYLTNKYAEGYPGKRYYGGCEHVDVVEDIARDRAKELFGAAYVNVQPHSGAQANMAVYHTILQPGDTVLGMNLSHGGHLTHGSPVNFSGILYNFVEYGVTEDTNVIDYEDVRQKALESKPKLIVAGASAYPRAIDFAKFREIADEVGAYFMVDMAH
;
A
#
# COMPACT_ATOMS: atom_id res chain seq x y z
N MET A 1 -27.92 2.13 1.12
CA MET A 1 -27.75 1.44 2.43
C MET A 1 -28.77 2.02 3.41
N ALA A 2 -29.57 1.19 4.04
CA ALA A 2 -30.53 1.60 5.05
C ALA A 2 -29.88 1.52 6.44
N PHE A 3 -29.84 2.64 7.18
CA PHE A 3 -29.18 2.74 8.48
C PHE A 3 -30.18 2.70 9.66
N GLU A 4 -31.28 1.96 9.53
CA GLU A 4 -32.36 1.93 10.53
C GLU A 4 -31.88 1.55 11.94
N LYS A 5 -31.02 0.55 12.05
CA LYS A 5 -30.46 0.09 13.31
C LYS A 5 -29.56 1.16 13.96
N LEU A 6 -28.71 1.78 13.16
CA LEU A 6 -27.82 2.84 13.61
C LEU A 6 -28.61 4.10 13.99
N ALA A 7 -29.66 4.45 13.22
CA ALA A 7 -30.54 5.57 13.53
C ALA A 7 -31.23 5.42 14.89
N ALA A 8 -31.59 4.19 15.26
CA ALA A 8 -32.23 3.93 16.54
C ALA A 8 -31.25 3.89 17.71
N GLN A 9 -29.98 3.55 17.47
CA GLN A 9 -29.00 3.31 18.53
C GLN A 9 -28.04 4.50 18.73
N ASP A 10 -27.56 5.12 17.64
CA ASP A 10 -26.59 6.23 17.70
C ASP A 10 -26.84 7.22 16.54
N LYS A 11 -27.66 8.21 16.83
CA LYS A 11 -28.02 9.24 15.87
C LYS A 11 -26.84 10.15 15.50
N ALA A 12 -25.93 10.43 16.43
CA ALA A 12 -24.80 11.30 16.20
C ALA A 12 -23.81 10.71 15.19
N VAL A 13 -23.53 9.39 15.31
CA VAL A 13 -22.70 8.67 14.33
C VAL A 13 -23.40 8.63 12.98
N LEU A 14 -24.70 8.39 12.92
CA LEU A 14 -25.45 8.40 11.67
C LEU A 14 -25.38 9.76 10.97
N GLU A 15 -25.56 10.84 11.72
CA GLU A 15 -25.47 12.22 11.18
C GLU A 15 -24.10 12.48 10.56
N GLY A 16 -23.00 12.04 11.20
CA GLY A 16 -21.65 12.11 10.65
C GLY A 16 -21.50 11.35 9.33
N ILE A 17 -22.00 10.12 9.27
CA ILE A 17 -21.96 9.28 8.06
C ILE A 17 -22.75 9.92 6.90
N LEU A 18 -23.93 10.45 7.19
CA LEU A 18 -24.75 11.13 6.18
C LEU A 18 -24.17 12.45 5.71
N ALA A 19 -23.50 13.18 6.59
CA ALA A 19 -22.76 14.40 6.25
C ALA A 19 -21.59 14.07 5.30
N GLU A 20 -20.82 13.00 5.58
CA GLU A 20 -19.76 12.54 4.72
C GLU A 20 -20.27 12.07 3.35
N LYS A 21 -21.37 11.32 3.32
CA LYS A 21 -22.01 10.96 2.04
C LYS A 21 -22.38 12.19 1.22
N LYS A 22 -22.90 13.22 1.88
CA LYS A 22 -23.24 14.49 1.23
C LYS A 22 -21.98 15.18 0.68
N ARG A 23 -20.89 15.21 1.47
CA ARG A 23 -19.61 15.78 1.05
C ARG A 23 -19.10 15.08 -0.22
N GLN A 24 -19.03 13.76 -0.22
CA GLN A 24 -18.58 12.97 -1.36
C GLN A 24 -19.42 13.23 -2.64
N ASN A 25 -20.72 13.45 -2.50
CA ASN A 25 -21.59 13.76 -3.64
C ASN A 25 -21.52 15.20 -4.14
N SER A 26 -20.96 16.13 -3.34
CA SER A 26 -20.94 17.55 -3.66
C SER A 26 -19.56 18.11 -4.01
N ASN A 27 -18.51 17.35 -3.77
CA ASN A 27 -17.13 17.76 -3.98
C ASN A 27 -16.47 16.89 -5.06
N ILE A 28 -15.49 17.48 -5.76
CA ILE A 28 -14.58 16.74 -6.62
C ILE A 28 -13.42 16.27 -5.75
N GLU A 29 -13.25 14.96 -5.64
CA GLU A 29 -12.15 14.36 -4.87
C GLU A 29 -10.89 14.28 -5.74
N LEU A 30 -9.77 14.82 -5.23
CA LEU A 30 -8.49 14.87 -5.92
C LEU A 30 -7.40 14.07 -5.20
N ILE A 31 -7.74 13.31 -4.16
CA ILE A 31 -6.81 12.42 -3.46
C ILE A 31 -6.70 11.12 -4.28
N ALA A 32 -5.54 10.85 -4.85
CA ALA A 32 -5.31 9.73 -5.76
C ALA A 32 -5.62 8.36 -5.14
N SER A 33 -5.47 8.22 -3.82
CA SER A 33 -5.74 6.97 -3.09
C SER A 33 -7.21 6.75 -2.73
N GLU A 34 -8.09 7.72 -2.95
CA GLU A 34 -9.52 7.55 -2.69
C GLU A 34 -10.23 6.87 -3.86
N ASN A 35 -11.16 5.96 -3.53
CA ASN A 35 -11.96 5.23 -4.50
C ASN A 35 -13.39 5.04 -3.98
N PHE A 36 -14.36 5.29 -4.83
CA PHE A 36 -15.77 5.02 -4.54
C PHE A 36 -16.07 3.53 -4.76
N VAL A 37 -16.19 2.79 -3.66
CA VAL A 37 -16.49 1.36 -3.70
C VAL A 37 -17.97 1.11 -3.96
N THR A 38 -18.30 -0.10 -4.44
CA THR A 38 -19.69 -0.55 -4.60
C THR A 38 -20.36 -0.84 -3.26
N GLU A 39 -21.69 -0.82 -3.23
CA GLU A 39 -22.45 -1.18 -2.03
C GLU A 39 -22.12 -2.61 -1.56
N ALA A 40 -21.84 -3.53 -2.47
CA ALA A 40 -21.46 -4.91 -2.13
C ALA A 40 -20.15 -4.98 -1.31
N VAL A 41 -19.16 -4.11 -1.59
CA VAL A 41 -17.93 -4.03 -0.80
C VAL A 41 -18.24 -3.54 0.62
N MET A 42 -19.10 -2.51 0.75
CA MET A 42 -19.51 -1.99 2.05
C MET A 42 -20.30 -3.01 2.86
N GLU A 43 -21.19 -3.78 2.22
CA GLU A 43 -21.94 -4.87 2.86
C GLU A 43 -21.01 -5.98 3.37
N ALA A 44 -20.05 -6.39 2.55
CA ALA A 44 -19.08 -7.41 2.95
C ALA A 44 -18.23 -6.97 4.15
N GLN A 45 -17.77 -5.71 4.14
CA GLN A 45 -16.97 -5.14 5.22
C GLN A 45 -17.75 -5.03 6.54
N GLY A 46 -19.02 -4.66 6.50
CA GLY A 46 -19.91 -4.55 7.66
C GLY A 46 -20.68 -5.84 8.00
N SER A 47 -20.22 -7.01 7.55
CA SER A 47 -20.90 -8.27 7.73
C SER A 47 -20.60 -8.97 9.08
N TYR A 48 -21.12 -10.19 9.27
CA TYR A 48 -20.84 -11.03 10.43
C TYR A 48 -19.35 -11.38 10.63
N LEU A 49 -18.53 -11.25 9.58
CA LEU A 49 -17.08 -11.41 9.67
C LEU A 49 -16.44 -10.43 10.64
N THR A 50 -17.05 -9.27 10.87
CA THR A 50 -16.65 -8.28 11.87
C THR A 50 -16.54 -8.84 13.29
N ASN A 51 -17.31 -9.88 13.61
CA ASN A 51 -17.34 -10.51 14.94
C ASN A 51 -16.25 -11.57 15.12
N LYS A 52 -15.52 -11.94 14.03
CA LYS A 52 -14.62 -13.09 14.10
C LYS A 52 -13.17 -12.69 14.24
N TYR A 53 -12.53 -13.17 15.29
CA TYR A 53 -11.09 -13.10 15.49
C TYR A 53 -10.41 -14.28 14.77
N ALA A 54 -9.56 -13.99 13.78
CA ALA A 54 -9.00 -14.98 12.86
C ALA A 54 -7.48 -14.84 12.70
N GLU A 55 -6.74 -14.75 13.82
CA GLU A 55 -5.28 -14.67 13.81
C GLU A 55 -4.67 -15.91 13.14
N GLY A 56 -3.62 -15.68 12.35
CA GLY A 56 -2.98 -16.69 11.51
C GLY A 56 -3.44 -16.61 10.06
N TYR A 57 -3.28 -17.68 9.31
CA TYR A 57 -3.61 -17.77 7.89
C TYR A 57 -4.62 -18.90 7.63
N PRO A 58 -5.32 -18.92 6.49
CA PRO A 58 -6.22 -20.00 6.12
C PRO A 58 -5.60 -21.37 6.31
N GLY A 59 -6.29 -22.28 7.00
CA GLY A 59 -5.81 -23.60 7.36
C GLY A 59 -4.74 -23.65 8.45
N LYS A 60 -4.27 -22.50 8.94
CA LYS A 60 -3.23 -22.38 9.99
C LYS A 60 -3.61 -21.27 10.98
N ARG A 61 -4.80 -21.34 11.55
CA ARG A 61 -5.31 -20.38 12.54
C ARG A 61 -4.90 -20.77 13.96
N TYR A 62 -4.77 -19.76 14.81
CA TYR A 62 -4.54 -19.95 16.24
C TYR A 62 -5.82 -20.31 17.01
N TYR A 63 -7.00 -20.01 16.44
CA TYR A 63 -8.31 -20.20 17.06
C TYR A 63 -9.24 -21.03 16.18
N GLY A 64 -10.20 -21.73 16.78
CA GLY A 64 -11.23 -22.47 16.08
C GLY A 64 -12.32 -21.58 15.48
N GLY A 65 -13.20 -22.17 14.65
CA GLY A 65 -14.31 -21.49 14.02
C GLY A 65 -13.95 -20.56 12.87
N CYS A 66 -12.82 -20.81 12.20
CA CYS A 66 -12.33 -19.99 11.10
C CYS A 66 -12.62 -20.58 9.71
N GLU A 67 -13.31 -21.70 9.62
CA GLU A 67 -13.57 -22.43 8.39
C GLU A 67 -14.27 -21.58 7.31
N HIS A 68 -15.14 -20.66 7.70
CA HIS A 68 -15.84 -19.79 6.75
C HIS A 68 -15.05 -18.50 6.44
N VAL A 69 -14.29 -17.97 7.39
CA VAL A 69 -13.38 -16.85 7.17
C VAL A 69 -12.27 -17.28 6.22
N ASP A 70 -11.74 -18.49 6.36
CA ASP A 70 -10.73 -19.07 5.47
C ASP A 70 -11.21 -19.07 4.01
N VAL A 71 -12.45 -19.46 3.76
CA VAL A 71 -13.02 -19.44 2.41
C VAL A 71 -13.00 -18.04 1.81
N VAL A 72 -13.38 -17.01 2.58
CA VAL A 72 -13.41 -15.62 2.08
C VAL A 72 -11.99 -15.10 1.83
N GLU A 73 -11.05 -15.39 2.72
CA GLU A 73 -9.65 -14.98 2.55
C GLU A 73 -8.99 -15.70 1.36
N ASP A 74 -9.24 -16.99 1.16
CA ASP A 74 -8.74 -17.76 0.02
C ASP A 74 -9.31 -17.24 -1.30
N ILE A 75 -10.58 -16.91 -1.38
CA ILE A 75 -11.19 -16.26 -2.55
C ILE A 75 -10.48 -14.94 -2.87
N ALA A 76 -10.22 -14.12 -1.87
CA ALA A 76 -9.51 -12.85 -2.07
C ALA A 76 -8.08 -13.06 -2.57
N ARG A 77 -7.36 -14.02 -2.00
CA ARG A 77 -5.99 -14.36 -2.41
C ARG A 77 -5.95 -14.89 -3.85
N ASP A 78 -6.85 -15.79 -4.20
CA ASP A 78 -6.86 -16.42 -5.52
C ASP A 78 -7.25 -15.42 -6.61
N ARG A 79 -8.24 -14.57 -6.35
CA ARG A 79 -8.61 -13.49 -7.27
C ARG A 79 -7.49 -12.46 -7.44
N ALA A 80 -6.77 -12.11 -6.39
CA ALA A 80 -5.63 -11.22 -6.49
C ALA A 80 -4.46 -11.86 -7.26
N LYS A 81 -4.20 -13.17 -7.09
CA LYS A 81 -3.22 -13.88 -7.93
C LYS A 81 -3.60 -13.85 -9.41
N GLU A 82 -4.86 -14.09 -9.73
CA GLU A 82 -5.36 -14.07 -11.11
C GLU A 82 -5.25 -12.65 -11.70
N LEU A 83 -5.71 -11.64 -10.96
CA LEU A 83 -5.73 -10.25 -11.40
C LEU A 83 -4.33 -9.70 -11.70
N PHE A 84 -3.36 -10.01 -10.86
CA PHE A 84 -1.99 -9.46 -10.96
C PHE A 84 -0.97 -10.44 -11.55
N GLY A 85 -1.37 -11.66 -11.89
CA GLY A 85 -0.42 -12.70 -12.34
C GLY A 85 0.62 -13.06 -11.27
N ALA A 86 0.29 -12.91 -9.98
CA ALA A 86 1.21 -13.08 -8.88
C ALA A 86 1.32 -14.53 -8.42
N ALA A 87 2.54 -15.00 -8.14
CA ALA A 87 2.75 -16.35 -7.59
C ALA A 87 2.25 -16.46 -6.14
N TYR A 88 2.43 -15.40 -5.35
CA TYR A 88 2.05 -15.36 -3.94
C TYR A 88 1.32 -14.05 -3.63
N VAL A 89 0.31 -14.12 -2.77
CA VAL A 89 -0.49 -12.96 -2.34
C VAL A 89 -0.77 -13.04 -0.85
N ASN A 90 -0.67 -11.91 -0.17
CA ASN A 90 -1.14 -11.68 1.18
C ASN A 90 -2.17 -10.54 1.15
N VAL A 91 -3.39 -10.80 1.62
CA VAL A 91 -4.50 -9.84 1.61
C VAL A 91 -4.81 -9.28 3.00
N GLN A 92 -3.98 -9.61 4.02
CA GLN A 92 -4.27 -9.23 5.41
C GLN A 92 -3.87 -7.80 5.79
N PRO A 93 -2.87 -7.13 5.17
CA PRO A 93 -2.54 -5.76 5.54
C PRO A 93 -3.77 -4.85 5.45
N HIS A 94 -4.02 -4.07 6.51
CA HIS A 94 -5.16 -3.16 6.57
C HIS A 94 -4.92 -1.82 5.84
N SER A 95 -3.67 -1.56 5.42
CA SER A 95 -3.27 -0.32 4.75
C SER A 95 -2.03 -0.53 3.89
N GLY A 96 -1.78 0.35 2.92
CA GLY A 96 -0.54 0.37 2.15
C GLY A 96 0.70 0.54 3.04
N ALA A 97 0.60 1.36 4.09
CA ALA A 97 1.70 1.52 5.06
C ALA A 97 2.04 0.19 5.77
N GLN A 98 1.03 -0.60 6.17
CA GLN A 98 1.27 -1.91 6.77
C GLN A 98 1.82 -2.90 5.74
N ALA A 99 1.35 -2.88 4.50
CA ALA A 99 1.87 -3.72 3.43
C ALA A 99 3.36 -3.43 3.17
N ASN A 100 3.74 -2.16 3.06
CA ASN A 100 5.13 -1.74 2.89
C ASN A 100 5.98 -2.14 4.11
N MET A 101 5.47 -1.95 5.33
CA MET A 101 6.15 -2.40 6.56
C MET A 101 6.40 -3.91 6.56
N ALA A 102 5.43 -4.71 6.12
CA ALA A 102 5.58 -6.17 6.06
C ALA A 102 6.69 -6.58 5.09
N VAL A 103 6.79 -5.93 3.92
CA VAL A 103 7.88 -6.16 2.97
C VAL A 103 9.23 -5.76 3.59
N TYR A 104 9.33 -4.56 4.15
CA TYR A 104 10.57 -4.09 4.77
C TYR A 104 11.04 -5.01 5.90
N HIS A 105 10.15 -5.38 6.80
CA HIS A 105 10.46 -6.32 7.89
C HIS A 105 10.91 -7.69 7.43
N THR A 106 10.47 -8.14 6.27
CA THR A 106 10.83 -9.46 5.72
C THR A 106 12.26 -9.48 5.20
N ILE A 107 12.73 -8.39 4.58
CA ILE A 107 13.99 -8.38 3.82
C ILE A 107 15.06 -7.46 4.39
N LEU A 108 14.69 -6.53 5.28
CA LEU A 108 15.60 -5.53 5.85
C LEU A 108 15.84 -5.75 7.34
N GLN A 109 16.99 -5.25 7.80
CA GLN A 109 17.28 -5.02 9.21
C GLN A 109 17.31 -3.51 9.49
N PRO A 110 17.05 -3.05 10.72
CA PRO A 110 17.20 -1.65 11.07
C PRO A 110 18.58 -1.11 10.68
N GLY A 111 18.61 0.04 10.00
CA GLY A 111 19.82 0.66 9.47
C GLY A 111 20.21 0.22 8.05
N ASP A 112 19.57 -0.80 7.47
CA ASP A 112 19.81 -1.16 6.06
C ASP A 112 19.47 0.01 5.14
N THR A 113 20.24 0.15 4.06
CA THR A 113 20.03 1.19 3.06
C THR A 113 18.95 0.82 2.07
N VAL A 114 18.05 1.76 1.79
CA VAL A 114 16.95 1.67 0.82
C VAL A 114 17.02 2.86 -0.12
N LEU A 115 16.83 2.65 -1.41
CA LEU A 115 16.69 3.73 -2.40
C LEU A 115 15.20 3.94 -2.70
N GLY A 116 14.68 5.14 -2.48
CA GLY A 116 13.27 5.48 -2.64
C GLY A 116 13.06 6.86 -3.24
N MET A 117 11.84 7.13 -3.72
CA MET A 117 11.52 8.44 -4.31
C MET A 117 11.34 9.51 -3.22
N ASN A 118 11.97 10.67 -3.42
CA ASN A 118 11.81 11.82 -2.54
C ASN A 118 10.35 12.24 -2.40
N LEU A 119 9.91 12.51 -1.17
CA LEU A 119 8.53 12.88 -0.86
C LEU A 119 8.09 14.14 -1.61
N SER A 120 8.96 15.15 -1.72
CA SER A 120 8.67 16.42 -2.42
C SER A 120 8.57 16.26 -3.95
N HIS A 121 9.06 15.15 -4.49
CA HIS A 121 9.00 14.82 -5.92
C HIS A 121 7.90 13.82 -6.26
N GLY A 122 7.05 13.50 -5.31
CA GLY A 122 5.90 12.64 -5.50
C GLY A 122 5.96 11.28 -4.78
N GLY A 123 7.01 11.01 -4.00
CA GLY A 123 7.11 9.81 -3.18
C GLY A 123 6.02 9.70 -2.11
N HIS A 124 5.94 8.54 -1.45
CA HIS A 124 5.03 8.31 -0.34
C HIS A 124 5.75 8.46 1.00
N LEU A 125 5.01 8.73 2.09
CA LEU A 125 5.56 8.81 3.44
C LEU A 125 6.36 7.54 3.83
N THR A 126 5.88 6.37 3.43
CA THR A 126 6.55 5.09 3.70
C THR A 126 7.78 4.82 2.82
N HIS A 127 8.16 5.77 1.97
CA HIS A 127 9.39 5.72 1.16
C HIS A 127 10.53 6.53 1.80
N GLY A 128 10.61 6.53 3.13
CA GLY A 128 11.74 7.07 3.86
C GLY A 128 11.53 8.43 4.52
N SER A 129 10.30 8.92 4.60
CA SER A 129 10.04 10.17 5.34
C SER A 129 10.54 10.08 6.79
N PRO A 130 11.29 11.08 7.28
CA PRO A 130 11.88 11.04 8.63
C PRO A 130 10.86 11.00 9.78
N VAL A 131 9.59 11.34 9.50
CA VAL A 131 8.50 11.24 10.48
C VAL A 131 7.73 9.91 10.39
N ASN A 132 8.11 9.04 9.46
CA ASN A 132 7.49 7.74 9.23
C ASN A 132 8.40 6.62 9.73
N PHE A 133 7.81 5.46 10.09
CA PHE A 133 8.59 4.29 10.52
C PHE A 133 9.72 3.93 9.56
N SER A 134 9.52 4.12 8.25
CA SER A 134 10.49 3.79 7.23
C SER A 134 11.78 4.62 7.36
N GLY A 135 11.66 5.93 7.51
CA GLY A 135 12.80 6.81 7.72
C GLY A 135 13.42 6.75 9.13
N ILE A 136 12.63 6.25 10.12
CA ILE A 136 13.13 6.04 11.49
C ILE A 136 13.98 4.76 11.58
N LEU A 137 13.57 3.69 10.92
CA LEU A 137 14.19 2.38 11.05
C LEU A 137 15.28 2.11 10.01
N TYR A 138 15.19 2.69 8.82
CA TYR A 138 16.07 2.38 7.69
C TYR A 138 16.76 3.64 7.17
N ASN A 139 17.90 3.45 6.52
CA ASN A 139 18.67 4.53 5.91
C ASN A 139 18.20 4.76 4.47
N PHE A 140 17.28 5.70 4.26
CA PHE A 140 16.79 6.01 2.92
C PHE A 140 17.71 7.00 2.18
N VAL A 141 18.11 6.61 0.98
CA VAL A 141 18.70 7.47 -0.03
C VAL A 141 17.62 7.83 -1.03
N GLU A 142 17.52 9.10 -1.40
CA GLU A 142 16.42 9.59 -2.22
C GLU A 142 16.85 9.79 -3.67
N TYR A 143 16.01 9.30 -4.61
CA TYR A 143 16.03 9.75 -6.01
C TYR A 143 14.87 10.70 -6.27
N GLY A 144 14.96 11.46 -7.35
CA GLY A 144 13.94 12.47 -7.65
C GLY A 144 13.69 12.61 -9.14
N VAL A 145 13.18 13.79 -9.50
CA VAL A 145 12.94 14.21 -10.88
C VAL A 145 13.93 15.31 -11.26
N THR A 146 14.20 15.45 -12.57
CA THR A 146 15.01 16.54 -13.10
C THR A 146 14.27 17.88 -12.99
N GLU A 147 15.00 18.98 -12.87
CA GLU A 147 14.41 20.32 -12.76
C GLU A 147 13.76 20.79 -14.08
N ASP A 148 14.31 20.39 -15.21
CA ASP A 148 13.91 20.85 -16.54
C ASP A 148 12.68 20.11 -17.08
N THR A 149 12.62 18.78 -16.90
CA THR A 149 11.57 17.94 -17.49
C THR A 149 10.55 17.42 -16.50
N ASN A 150 10.87 17.47 -15.19
CA ASN A 150 10.07 16.90 -14.10
C ASN A 150 9.79 15.41 -14.29
N VAL A 151 10.72 14.66 -14.88
CA VAL A 151 10.67 13.21 -15.00
C VAL A 151 11.80 12.55 -14.21
N ILE A 152 11.61 11.27 -13.85
CA ILE A 152 12.64 10.49 -13.17
C ILE A 152 13.86 10.36 -14.09
N ASP A 153 15.02 10.74 -13.55
CA ASP A 153 16.32 10.50 -14.20
C ASP A 153 16.86 9.14 -13.78
N TYR A 154 16.74 8.16 -14.67
CA TYR A 154 17.17 6.78 -14.39
C TYR A 154 18.69 6.65 -14.29
N GLU A 155 19.47 7.57 -14.88
CA GLU A 155 20.92 7.55 -14.70
C GLU A 155 21.29 8.05 -13.28
N ASP A 156 20.61 9.08 -12.76
CA ASP A 156 20.75 9.51 -11.36
C ASP A 156 20.34 8.39 -10.39
N VAL A 157 19.23 7.68 -10.68
CA VAL A 157 18.82 6.51 -9.90
C VAL A 157 19.91 5.44 -9.88
N ARG A 158 20.48 5.13 -11.05
CA ARG A 158 21.56 4.16 -11.20
C ARG A 158 22.83 4.57 -10.42
N GLN A 159 23.25 5.83 -10.58
CA GLN A 159 24.41 6.35 -9.89
C GLN A 159 24.25 6.28 -8.37
N LYS A 160 23.10 6.70 -7.84
CA LYS A 160 22.78 6.62 -6.42
C LYS A 160 22.74 5.15 -5.92
N ALA A 161 22.24 4.24 -6.73
CA ALA A 161 22.24 2.82 -6.39
C ALA A 161 23.66 2.25 -6.31
N LEU A 162 24.55 2.61 -7.24
CA LEU A 162 25.95 2.17 -7.25
C LEU A 162 26.74 2.73 -6.04
N GLU A 163 26.46 3.99 -5.68
CA GLU A 163 27.14 4.67 -4.55
C GLU A 163 26.66 4.16 -3.20
N SER A 164 25.34 4.05 -3.02
CA SER A 164 24.73 3.71 -1.73
C SER A 164 24.60 2.21 -1.49
N LYS A 165 24.66 1.39 -2.54
CA LYS A 165 24.50 -0.08 -2.50
C LYS A 165 23.28 -0.49 -1.65
N PRO A 166 22.09 -0.04 -2.03
CA PRO A 166 20.89 -0.31 -1.25
C PRO A 166 20.57 -1.80 -1.26
N LYS A 167 19.99 -2.29 -0.18
CA LYS A 167 19.48 -3.65 -0.11
C LYS A 167 18.11 -3.78 -0.80
N LEU A 168 17.39 -2.66 -0.90
CA LEU A 168 16.07 -2.56 -1.53
C LEU A 168 15.99 -1.28 -2.36
N ILE A 169 15.44 -1.38 -3.57
CA ILE A 169 15.00 -0.23 -4.37
C ILE A 169 13.48 -0.24 -4.41
N VAL A 170 12.87 0.90 -4.07
CA VAL A 170 11.41 1.11 -4.08
C VAL A 170 11.06 2.07 -5.21
N ALA A 171 10.26 1.60 -6.16
CA ALA A 171 9.63 2.43 -7.18
C ALA A 171 8.12 2.57 -6.91
N GLY A 172 7.52 3.62 -7.43
CA GLY A 172 6.13 3.97 -7.18
C GLY A 172 6.02 5.33 -6.52
N ALA A 173 4.87 5.96 -6.62
CA ALA A 173 4.68 7.32 -6.16
C ALA A 173 3.22 7.62 -5.82
N SER A 174 2.99 8.60 -4.95
CA SER A 174 1.66 9.12 -4.65
C SER A 174 1.25 10.27 -5.58
N ALA A 175 2.22 11.07 -6.03
CA ALA A 175 1.94 12.32 -6.75
C ALA A 175 2.86 12.54 -7.97
N TYR A 176 3.34 11.49 -8.59
CA TYR A 176 4.11 11.55 -9.84
C TYR A 176 3.22 11.14 -11.02
N PRO A 177 2.81 12.08 -11.90
CA PRO A 177 1.78 11.83 -12.90
C PRO A 177 2.33 11.34 -14.24
N ARG A 178 3.50 10.73 -14.27
CA ARG A 178 4.14 10.20 -15.47
C ARG A 178 4.27 8.69 -15.40
N ALA A 179 4.43 8.05 -16.56
CA ALA A 179 4.75 6.63 -16.61
C ALA A 179 6.12 6.35 -15.95
N ILE A 180 6.18 5.30 -15.17
CA ILE A 180 7.42 4.82 -14.55
C ILE A 180 7.91 3.63 -15.37
N ASP A 181 9.18 3.65 -15.77
CA ASP A 181 9.82 2.53 -16.44
C ASP A 181 10.34 1.52 -15.40
N PHE A 182 9.49 0.58 -15.03
CA PHE A 182 9.84 -0.45 -14.05
C PHE A 182 10.92 -1.42 -14.55
N ALA A 183 11.06 -1.57 -15.87
CA ALA A 183 12.12 -2.41 -16.44
C ALA A 183 13.50 -1.83 -16.14
N LYS A 184 13.67 -0.51 -16.31
CA LYS A 184 14.92 0.18 -15.94
C LYS A 184 15.23 0.06 -14.46
N PHE A 185 14.24 0.21 -13.59
CA PHE A 185 14.44 -0.02 -12.15
C PHE A 185 14.87 -1.46 -11.86
N ARG A 186 14.28 -2.45 -12.55
CA ARG A 186 14.67 -3.84 -12.40
C ARG A 186 16.13 -4.07 -12.82
N GLU A 187 16.55 -3.50 -13.96
CA GLU A 187 17.94 -3.57 -14.44
C GLU A 187 18.93 -2.97 -13.43
N ILE A 188 18.60 -1.78 -12.87
CA ILE A 188 19.43 -1.13 -11.86
C ILE A 188 19.52 -1.98 -10.58
N ALA A 189 18.40 -2.52 -10.13
CA ALA A 189 18.37 -3.36 -8.93
C ALA A 189 19.21 -4.65 -9.13
N ASP A 190 19.13 -5.28 -10.31
CA ASP A 190 19.94 -6.44 -10.65
C ASP A 190 21.43 -6.10 -10.70
N GLU A 191 21.81 -4.94 -11.25
CA GLU A 191 23.19 -4.47 -11.32
C GLU A 191 23.85 -4.34 -9.94
N VAL A 192 23.09 -3.87 -8.93
CA VAL A 192 23.62 -3.69 -7.58
C VAL A 192 23.29 -4.84 -6.61
N GLY A 193 22.54 -5.85 -7.07
CA GLY A 193 22.14 -7.00 -6.27
C GLY A 193 21.06 -6.67 -5.22
N ALA A 194 20.26 -5.61 -5.46
CA ALA A 194 19.20 -5.21 -4.57
C ALA A 194 17.88 -5.95 -4.84
N TYR A 195 17.04 -6.08 -3.80
CA TYR A 195 15.63 -6.38 -4.01
C TYR A 195 14.94 -5.22 -4.74
N PHE A 196 13.91 -5.53 -5.50
CA PHE A 196 13.09 -4.52 -6.18
C PHE A 196 11.63 -4.64 -5.74
N MET A 197 11.09 -3.56 -5.25
CA MET A 197 9.69 -3.44 -4.82
C MET A 197 9.01 -2.33 -5.64
N VAL A 198 7.79 -2.61 -6.07
CA VAL A 198 6.91 -1.60 -6.67
C VAL A 198 5.74 -1.35 -5.72
N ASP A 199 5.63 -0.11 -5.24
CA ASP A 199 4.42 0.39 -4.58
C ASP A 199 3.46 0.89 -5.66
N MET A 200 2.43 0.09 -5.94
CA MET A 200 1.47 0.37 -7.00
C MET A 200 0.08 0.73 -6.46
N ALA A 201 0.01 1.36 -5.29
CA ALA A 201 -1.25 1.80 -4.68
C ALA A 201 -1.96 2.87 -5.51
N HIS A 202 -1.25 3.60 -6.34
CA HIS A 202 -1.75 4.61 -7.27
C HIS A 202 -1.39 4.23 -8.69
#